data_7a2d4707947945a3fa8f5d87703e03c9
#
_entry.id   7a2d4707947945a3fa8f5d87703e03c9
#
_cell.length_a   1.000
_cell.length_b   1.000
_cell.length_c   1.000
_cell.angle_alpha   90.00
_cell.angle_beta   90.00
_cell.angle_gamma   90.00
#
_symmetry.space_group_name_H-M   'P 1'
#
loop_
_entity.id
_entity.type
_entity.pdbx_description
1 polymer ?
#
loop_
_entity_poly.entity_id
_entity_poly.type
_entity_poly.pdbx_seq_one_letter_code
_entity_poly.pdbx_strand_id
1 'polypeptide(L)'
;IGRIDREKRDLLQTTYDAVNRSFGELFPTLFGGGEARLIMTGEEILDAGLQVMAQPPGKKNSTIHLLSGGEKALTAIALVFSMFQLNPAPFCLLDEVDAPLDDTNTERFCAMVRRMSANTQFLFISHNKITMEMAQQLVGVTMQESGVSRIVEVDMEEALRMREQLV
;
A
#
# COMPACT_ATOMS: atom_id res chain seq x y z
N ILE A 1 -20.10 -31.89 5.18
CA ILE A 1 -20.33 -30.65 4.41
C ILE A 1 -20.70 -29.53 5.40
N GLY A 2 -21.79 -29.62 6.20
CA GLY A 2 -22.22 -28.51 7.07
C GLY A 2 -21.24 -28.04 8.16
N ARG A 3 -20.29 -28.88 8.61
CA ARG A 3 -19.24 -28.46 9.55
C ARG A 3 -18.19 -27.61 8.86
N ILE A 4 -17.77 -27.99 7.66
CA ILE A 4 -16.78 -27.25 6.86
C ILE A 4 -17.35 -25.88 6.46
N ASP A 5 -18.62 -25.80 6.11
CA ASP A 5 -19.25 -24.54 5.74
C ASP A 5 -19.35 -23.58 6.93
N ARG A 6 -19.60 -24.10 8.14
CA ARG A 6 -19.61 -23.31 9.37
C ARG A 6 -18.20 -22.75 9.69
N GLU A 7 -17.17 -23.61 9.65
CA GLU A 7 -15.79 -23.19 9.90
C GLU A 7 -15.31 -22.13 8.88
N LYS A 8 -15.70 -22.28 7.61
CA LYS A 8 -15.42 -21.27 6.57
C LYS A 8 -16.13 -19.94 6.83
N ARG A 9 -17.40 -19.98 7.23
CA ARG A 9 -18.17 -18.78 7.57
C ARG A 9 -17.54 -18.02 8.73
N ASP A 10 -17.21 -18.73 9.81
CA ASP A 10 -16.60 -18.13 11.01
C ASP A 10 -15.22 -17.51 10.68
N LEU A 11 -14.41 -18.21 9.89
CA LEU A 11 -13.11 -17.70 9.45
C LEU A 11 -13.25 -16.46 8.55
N LEU A 12 -14.17 -16.50 7.59
CA LEU A 12 -14.41 -15.37 6.68
C LEU A 12 -14.95 -14.15 7.44
N GLN A 13 -15.89 -14.35 8.37
CA GLN A 13 -16.43 -13.27 9.20
C GLN A 13 -15.32 -12.64 10.07
N THR A 14 -14.53 -13.46 10.75
CA THR A 14 -13.45 -12.98 11.60
C THR A 14 -12.41 -12.20 10.78
N THR A 15 -12.05 -12.71 9.60
CA THR A 15 -11.11 -12.05 8.70
C THR A 15 -11.69 -10.74 8.18
N TYR A 16 -12.94 -10.74 7.75
CA TYR A 16 -13.62 -9.52 7.29
C TYR A 16 -13.64 -8.44 8.37
N ASP A 17 -14.04 -8.79 9.59
CA ASP A 17 -14.09 -7.83 10.70
C ASP A 17 -12.71 -7.25 11.02
N ALA A 18 -11.67 -8.09 10.99
CA ALA A 18 -10.30 -7.66 11.23
C ALA A 18 -9.77 -6.75 10.11
N VAL A 19 -9.98 -7.12 8.83
CA VAL A 19 -9.60 -6.27 7.68
C VAL A 19 -10.35 -4.96 7.72
N ASN A 20 -11.65 -4.98 7.96
CA ASN A 20 -12.48 -3.77 7.97
C ASN A 20 -12.07 -2.80 9.07
N ARG A 21 -11.69 -3.31 10.26
CA ARG A 21 -11.14 -2.50 11.34
C ARG A 21 -9.80 -1.88 10.93
N SER A 22 -8.85 -2.69 10.47
CA SER A 22 -7.53 -2.20 10.04
C SER A 22 -7.64 -1.20 8.90
N PHE A 23 -8.54 -1.42 7.94
CA PHE A 23 -8.79 -0.50 6.83
C PHE A 23 -9.35 0.84 7.31
N GLY A 24 -10.30 0.81 8.27
CA GLY A 24 -10.84 2.01 8.91
C GLY A 24 -9.82 2.83 9.70
N GLU A 25 -8.76 2.19 10.22
CA GLU A 25 -7.65 2.84 10.94
C GLU A 25 -6.56 3.37 9.98
N LEU A 26 -6.23 2.62 8.94
CA LEU A 26 -5.20 3.01 7.97
C LEU A 26 -5.64 4.12 7.04
N PHE A 27 -6.88 4.11 6.61
CA PHE A 27 -7.38 5.09 5.65
C PHE A 27 -7.26 6.54 6.15
N PRO A 28 -7.71 6.90 7.37
CA PRO A 28 -7.51 8.25 7.89
C PRO A 28 -6.03 8.62 8.05
N THR A 29 -5.19 7.66 8.35
CA THR A 29 -3.74 7.88 8.48
C THR A 29 -3.12 8.27 7.13
N LEU A 30 -3.54 7.63 6.04
CA LEU A 30 -3.07 7.91 4.68
C LEU A 30 -3.66 9.19 4.10
N PHE A 31 -4.94 9.46 4.33
CA PHE A 31 -5.61 10.61 3.74
C PHE A 31 -5.53 11.89 4.60
N GLY A 32 -5.02 11.77 5.83
CA GLY A 32 -5.05 12.89 6.80
C GLY A 32 -6.46 13.16 7.33
N GLY A 33 -7.29 12.11 7.42
CA GLY A 33 -8.68 12.16 7.86
C GLY A 33 -9.62 11.35 6.96
N GLY A 34 -10.92 11.56 7.12
CA GLY A 34 -11.93 10.80 6.39
C GLY A 34 -12.21 9.44 7.01
N GLU A 35 -12.99 8.63 6.33
CA GLU A 35 -13.35 7.27 6.76
C GLU A 35 -13.44 6.31 5.58
N ALA A 36 -13.18 5.05 5.84
CA ALA A 36 -13.38 3.99 4.88
C ALA A 36 -13.85 2.71 5.56
N ARG A 37 -14.60 1.91 4.82
CA ARG A 37 -15.11 0.63 5.28
C ARG A 37 -15.39 -0.30 4.12
N LEU A 38 -15.35 -1.58 4.40
CA LEU A 38 -15.89 -2.63 3.55
C LEU A 38 -17.36 -2.85 3.89
N ILE A 39 -18.18 -3.05 2.89
CA ILE A 39 -19.59 -3.42 3.03
C ILE A 39 -19.80 -4.74 2.31
N MET A 40 -20.33 -5.70 3.05
CA MET A 40 -20.74 -6.98 2.49
C MET A 40 -22.09 -6.81 1.79
N THR A 41 -22.19 -7.31 0.55
CA THR A 41 -23.41 -7.23 -0.25
C THR A 41 -23.99 -8.64 -0.42
N GLY A 42 -25.21 -8.87 0.05
CA GLY A 42 -25.87 -10.17 0.04
C GLY A 42 -26.20 -10.67 1.45
N GLU A 43 -27.08 -11.65 1.53
CA GLU A 43 -27.56 -12.21 2.80
C GLU A 43 -26.64 -13.32 3.33
N GLU A 44 -25.99 -14.06 2.43
CA GLU A 44 -25.13 -15.20 2.76
C GLU A 44 -23.66 -14.84 2.59
N ILE A 45 -22.88 -14.90 3.68
CA ILE A 45 -21.48 -14.49 3.73
C ILE A 45 -20.58 -15.22 2.73
N LEU A 46 -20.87 -16.49 2.42
CA LEU A 46 -20.08 -17.29 1.48
C LEU A 46 -20.30 -16.91 0.02
N ASP A 47 -21.45 -16.29 -0.27
CA ASP A 47 -21.85 -15.83 -1.61
C ASP A 47 -21.85 -14.29 -1.71
N ALA A 48 -21.48 -13.61 -0.62
CA ALA A 48 -21.49 -12.15 -0.55
C ALA A 48 -20.40 -11.53 -1.43
N GLY A 49 -20.76 -10.45 -2.11
CA GLY A 49 -19.78 -9.53 -2.68
C GLY A 49 -19.23 -8.57 -1.63
N LEU A 50 -18.09 -7.92 -1.93
CA LEU A 50 -17.54 -6.86 -1.12
C LEU A 50 -17.56 -5.54 -1.89
N GLN A 51 -18.05 -4.49 -1.24
CA GLN A 51 -18.02 -3.13 -1.76
C GLN A 51 -17.14 -2.26 -0.89
N VAL A 52 -16.24 -1.49 -1.52
CA VAL A 52 -15.38 -0.53 -0.84
C VAL A 52 -16.10 0.82 -0.81
N MET A 53 -16.35 1.31 0.40
CA MET A 53 -16.81 2.67 0.66
C MET A 53 -15.66 3.47 1.22
N ALA A 54 -15.41 4.65 0.65
CA ALA A 54 -14.35 5.55 1.06
C ALA A 54 -14.81 7.01 0.97
N GLN A 55 -14.50 7.76 2.01
CA GLN A 55 -14.80 9.18 2.11
C GLN A 55 -13.52 9.94 2.48
N PRO A 56 -12.75 10.43 1.50
CA PRO A 56 -11.65 11.35 1.77
C PRO A 56 -12.10 12.61 2.47
N PRO A 57 -11.21 13.33 3.18
CA PRO A 57 -11.55 14.57 3.86
C PRO A 57 -12.20 15.59 2.91
N GLY A 58 -13.27 16.20 3.36
CA GLY A 58 -13.99 17.24 2.59
C GLY A 58 -14.92 16.73 1.49
N LYS A 59 -15.01 15.41 1.29
CA LYS A 59 -15.95 14.79 0.34
C LYS A 59 -17.13 14.13 1.03
N LYS A 60 -18.25 13.98 0.30
CA LYS A 60 -19.38 13.16 0.76
C LYS A 60 -19.08 11.68 0.56
N ASN A 61 -19.76 10.81 1.30
CA ASN A 61 -19.68 9.35 1.16
C ASN A 61 -19.72 8.93 -0.30
N SER A 62 -18.68 8.26 -0.75
CA SER A 62 -18.55 7.83 -2.14
C SER A 62 -18.15 6.37 -2.22
N THR A 63 -18.67 5.69 -3.21
CA THR A 63 -18.08 4.42 -3.64
C THR A 63 -16.73 4.70 -4.30
N ILE A 64 -15.84 3.72 -4.31
CA ILE A 64 -14.51 3.85 -4.92
C ILE A 64 -14.56 4.36 -6.38
N HIS A 65 -15.66 4.12 -7.09
CA HIS A 65 -15.85 4.56 -8.48
C HIS A 65 -15.90 6.09 -8.65
N LEU A 66 -16.31 6.82 -7.62
CA LEU A 66 -16.45 8.28 -7.64
C LEU A 66 -15.19 9.03 -7.19
N LEU A 67 -14.14 8.32 -6.78
CA LEU A 67 -12.87 8.87 -6.39
C LEU A 67 -12.01 9.22 -7.62
N SER A 68 -11.08 10.16 -7.48
CA SER A 68 -10.05 10.43 -8.48
C SER A 68 -9.10 9.24 -8.65
N GLY A 69 -8.31 9.21 -9.72
CA GLY A 69 -7.37 8.13 -9.99
C GLY A 69 -6.39 7.89 -8.83
N GLY A 70 -5.75 8.94 -8.33
CA GLY A 70 -4.82 8.86 -7.19
C GLY A 70 -5.52 8.46 -5.88
N GLU A 71 -6.72 8.98 -5.61
CA GLU A 71 -7.52 8.58 -4.44
C GLU A 71 -7.93 7.09 -4.50
N LYS A 72 -8.29 6.59 -5.68
CA LYS A 72 -8.57 5.17 -5.89
C LYS A 72 -7.34 4.31 -5.59
N ALA A 73 -6.20 4.71 -6.13
CA ALA A 73 -4.94 3.99 -5.92
C ALA A 73 -4.56 3.98 -4.43
N LEU A 74 -4.60 5.14 -3.76
CA LEU A 74 -4.27 5.23 -2.35
C LEU A 74 -5.27 4.46 -1.47
N THR A 75 -6.56 4.42 -1.83
CA THR A 75 -7.59 3.61 -1.16
C THR A 75 -7.30 2.12 -1.34
N ALA A 76 -6.92 1.69 -2.54
CA ALA A 76 -6.55 0.29 -2.80
C ALA A 76 -5.29 -0.10 -2.02
N ILE A 77 -4.29 0.77 -1.96
CA ILE A 77 -3.08 0.58 -1.14
C ILE A 77 -3.47 0.42 0.34
N ALA A 78 -4.33 1.29 0.88
CA ALA A 78 -4.81 1.18 2.27
C ALA A 78 -5.47 -0.18 2.54
N LEU A 79 -6.28 -0.67 1.61
CA LEU A 79 -6.95 -1.97 1.74
C LEU A 79 -5.95 -3.14 1.69
N VAL A 80 -5.02 -3.13 0.73
CA VAL A 80 -3.99 -4.17 0.62
C VAL A 80 -3.12 -4.21 1.88
N PHE A 81 -2.69 -3.07 2.40
CA PHE A 81 -1.91 -3.01 3.62
C PHE A 81 -2.70 -3.37 4.88
N SER A 82 -4.01 -3.13 4.90
CA SER A 82 -4.86 -3.60 6.01
C SER A 82 -4.94 -5.15 6.06
N MET A 83 -4.96 -5.80 4.92
CA MET A 83 -4.85 -7.26 4.84
C MET A 83 -3.45 -7.75 5.21
N PHE A 84 -2.42 -7.04 4.75
CA PHE A 84 -1.04 -7.36 5.06
C PHE A 84 -0.71 -7.27 6.56
N GLN A 85 -1.28 -6.32 7.28
CA GLN A 85 -1.12 -6.21 8.74
C GLN A 85 -1.65 -7.41 9.52
N LEU A 86 -2.68 -8.10 9.01
CA LEU A 86 -3.23 -9.29 9.65
C LEU A 86 -2.32 -10.52 9.49
N ASN A 87 -1.59 -10.58 8.40
CA ASN A 87 -0.68 -11.67 8.09
C ASN A 87 0.60 -11.12 7.47
N PRO A 88 1.46 -10.48 8.28
CA PRO A 88 2.66 -9.82 7.79
C PRO A 88 3.64 -10.84 7.20
N ALA A 89 4.14 -10.53 6.00
CA ALA A 89 5.21 -11.28 5.36
C ALA A 89 6.57 -10.67 5.73
N PRO A 90 7.66 -11.46 5.71
CA PRO A 90 9.00 -10.96 5.99
C PRO A 90 9.48 -9.94 4.94
N PHE A 91 8.97 -10.01 3.72
CA PHE A 91 9.25 -9.05 2.66
C PHE A 91 8.00 -8.75 1.82
N CYS A 92 7.98 -7.60 1.18
CA CYS A 92 6.92 -7.13 0.29
C CYS A 92 7.53 -6.50 -0.96
N LEU A 93 7.10 -6.96 -2.14
CA LEU A 93 7.49 -6.39 -3.42
C LEU A 93 6.34 -5.51 -3.95
N LEU A 94 6.66 -4.26 -4.25
CA LEU A 94 5.73 -3.27 -4.79
C LEU A 94 6.27 -2.79 -6.15
N ASP A 95 5.48 -2.98 -7.20
CA ASP A 95 5.86 -2.62 -8.57
C ASP A 95 5.00 -1.45 -9.05
N GLU A 96 5.63 -0.28 -9.21
CA GLU A 96 5.04 0.98 -9.70
C GLU A 96 3.70 1.38 -9.05
N VAL A 97 3.49 1.03 -7.78
CA VAL A 97 2.24 1.31 -7.06
C VAL A 97 2.01 2.80 -6.81
N ASP A 98 3.07 3.59 -6.85
CA ASP A 98 3.09 5.04 -6.68
C ASP A 98 2.86 5.82 -8.00
N ALA A 99 2.91 5.16 -9.16
CA ALA A 99 2.76 5.80 -10.46
C ALA A 99 1.47 6.67 -10.62
N PRO A 100 0.30 6.27 -10.10
CA PRO A 100 -0.92 7.09 -10.18
C PRO A 100 -1.04 8.15 -9.08
N LEU A 101 -0.08 8.25 -8.15
CA LEU A 101 -0.11 9.17 -7.02
C LEU A 101 0.49 10.53 -7.40
N ASP A 102 -0.09 11.61 -6.89
CA ASP A 102 0.54 12.92 -6.85
C ASP A 102 1.59 12.99 -5.72
N ASP A 103 2.37 14.05 -5.68
CA ASP A 103 3.47 14.20 -4.71
C ASP A 103 2.99 14.07 -3.27
N THR A 104 1.87 14.70 -2.91
CA THR A 104 1.30 14.65 -1.57
C THR A 104 0.87 13.23 -1.18
N ASN A 105 0.23 12.50 -2.09
CA ASN A 105 -0.17 11.13 -1.85
C ASN A 105 1.04 10.18 -1.85
N THR A 106 2.06 10.46 -2.66
CA THR A 106 3.34 9.72 -2.63
C THR A 106 4.04 9.88 -1.28
N GLU A 107 4.12 11.10 -0.72
CA GLU A 107 4.68 11.32 0.62
C GLU A 107 3.93 10.54 1.70
N ARG A 108 2.60 10.52 1.65
CA ARG A 108 1.75 9.74 2.58
C ARG A 108 1.99 8.24 2.45
N PHE A 109 2.07 7.75 1.22
CA PHE A 109 2.44 6.36 0.93
C PHE A 109 3.82 6.03 1.51
N CYS A 110 4.82 6.86 1.26
CA CYS A 110 6.17 6.70 1.79
C CYS A 110 6.21 6.67 3.33
N ALA A 111 5.47 7.57 3.99
CA ALA A 111 5.37 7.60 5.44
C ALA A 111 4.76 6.30 6.01
N MET A 112 3.77 5.73 5.34
CA MET A 112 3.18 4.46 5.73
C MET A 112 4.15 3.29 5.54
N VAL A 113 4.83 3.20 4.39
CA VAL A 113 5.82 2.15 4.12
C VAL A 113 6.94 2.20 5.16
N ARG A 114 7.45 3.39 5.51
CA ARG A 114 8.46 3.55 6.59
C ARG A 114 7.98 3.00 7.94
N ARG A 115 6.73 3.23 8.31
CA ARG A 115 6.17 2.68 9.56
C ARG A 115 6.12 1.16 9.55
N MET A 116 5.81 0.56 8.40
CA MET A 116 5.69 -0.89 8.26
C MET A 116 7.06 -1.57 8.08
N SER A 117 8.06 -0.83 7.61
CA SER A 117 9.42 -1.37 7.39
C SER A 117 10.15 -1.76 8.68
N ALA A 118 9.62 -1.39 9.86
CA ALA A 118 10.14 -1.88 11.13
C ALA A 118 10.08 -3.42 11.27
N ASN A 119 9.12 -4.06 10.62
CA ASN A 119 8.89 -5.51 10.72
C ASN A 119 8.88 -6.23 9.37
N THR A 120 9.01 -5.50 8.25
CA THR A 120 8.92 -6.06 6.91
C THR A 120 9.93 -5.38 6.01
N GLN A 121 10.68 -6.15 5.24
CA GLN A 121 11.54 -5.61 4.20
C GLN A 121 10.69 -5.25 2.98
N PHE A 122 10.80 -4.00 2.52
CA PHE A 122 10.14 -3.55 1.30
C PHE A 122 11.14 -3.46 0.15
N LEU A 123 10.77 -4.04 -0.97
CA LEU A 123 11.41 -3.84 -2.26
C LEU A 123 10.38 -3.16 -3.17
N PHE A 124 10.70 -2.00 -3.68
CA PHE A 124 9.80 -1.29 -4.60
C PHE A 124 10.52 -0.88 -5.88
N ILE A 125 9.79 -1.06 -6.98
CA ILE A 125 10.18 -0.57 -8.30
C ILE A 125 9.43 0.73 -8.50
N SER A 126 10.15 1.82 -8.73
CA SER A 126 9.57 3.14 -8.93
C SER A 126 10.48 4.02 -9.79
N HIS A 127 9.89 4.97 -10.48
CA HIS A 127 10.59 6.07 -11.13
C HIS A 127 10.30 7.43 -10.46
N ASN A 128 9.55 7.43 -9.36
CA ASN A 128 9.22 8.63 -8.62
C ASN A 128 10.37 9.04 -7.69
N LYS A 129 10.79 10.29 -7.78
CA LYS A 129 11.92 10.83 -7.00
C LYS A 129 11.68 10.76 -5.49
N ILE A 130 10.46 11.07 -5.02
CA ILE A 130 10.09 11.05 -3.60
C ILE A 130 10.22 9.62 -3.05
N THR A 131 9.75 8.62 -3.81
CA THR A 131 9.86 7.21 -3.44
C THR A 131 11.32 6.75 -3.42
N MET A 132 12.13 7.16 -4.39
CA MET A 132 13.56 6.84 -4.43
C MET A 132 14.33 7.47 -3.25
N GLU A 133 14.04 8.72 -2.88
CA GLU A 133 14.67 9.40 -1.74
C GLU A 133 14.32 8.77 -0.38
N MET A 134 13.23 8.01 -0.31
CA MET A 134 12.85 7.26 0.89
C MET A 134 13.70 6.00 1.08
N ALA A 135 14.25 5.43 0.02
CA ALA A 135 14.96 4.16 0.06
C ALA A 135 16.30 4.30 0.81
N GLN A 136 16.65 3.27 1.58
CA GLN A 136 17.98 3.15 2.19
C GLN A 136 19.03 2.73 1.16
N GLN A 137 18.61 1.93 0.19
CA GLN A 137 19.45 1.38 -0.86
C GLN A 137 18.75 1.53 -2.22
N LEU A 138 19.48 2.03 -3.20
CA LEU A 138 19.01 2.13 -4.58
C LEU A 138 19.71 1.12 -5.45
N VAL A 139 18.94 0.39 -6.25
CA VAL A 139 19.43 -0.53 -7.26
C VAL A 139 18.97 -0.03 -8.63
N GLY A 140 19.89 0.50 -9.41
CA GLY A 140 19.63 0.94 -10.77
C GLY A 140 19.87 -0.19 -11.76
N VAL A 141 19.01 -0.28 -12.77
CA VAL A 141 19.21 -1.17 -13.91
C VAL A 141 19.48 -0.31 -15.14
N THR A 142 20.66 -0.42 -15.71
CA THR A 142 21.09 0.35 -16.88
C THR A 142 21.40 -0.58 -18.05
N MET A 143 21.31 -0.04 -19.27
CA MET A 143 21.68 -0.76 -20.49
C MET A 143 22.70 0.10 -21.25
N GLN A 144 24.00 -0.15 -21.00
CA GLN A 144 25.09 0.57 -21.70
C GLN A 144 25.35 -0.03 -23.10
N GLU A 145 25.13 -1.33 -23.24
CA GLU A 145 25.21 -2.07 -24.50
C GLU A 145 23.82 -2.59 -24.85
N SER A 146 23.44 -2.53 -26.13
CA SER A 146 22.13 -3.02 -26.56
C SER A 146 21.93 -4.49 -26.20
N GLY A 147 20.86 -4.77 -25.41
CA GLY A 147 20.53 -6.12 -24.97
C GLY A 147 21.28 -6.60 -23.73
N VAL A 148 22.18 -5.81 -23.14
CA VAL A 148 22.94 -6.17 -21.93
C VAL A 148 22.57 -5.24 -20.76
N SER A 149 21.82 -5.76 -19.79
CA SER A 149 21.48 -5.03 -18.57
C SER A 149 22.64 -5.10 -17.55
N ARG A 150 22.90 -3.98 -16.91
CA ARG A 150 23.82 -3.84 -15.77
C ARG A 150 23.09 -3.39 -14.53
N ILE A 151 23.44 -3.97 -13.39
CA ILE A 151 22.98 -3.54 -12.07
C ILE A 151 23.99 -2.54 -11.51
N VAL A 152 23.48 -1.42 -10.98
CA VAL A 152 24.23 -0.41 -10.25
C VAL A 152 23.58 -0.24 -8.90
N GLU A 153 24.32 -0.47 -7.84
CA GLU A 153 23.86 -0.36 -6.46
C GLU A 153 24.47 0.89 -5.82
N VAL A 154 23.64 1.65 -5.10
CA VAL A 154 24.05 2.87 -4.38
C VAL A 154 23.43 2.84 -2.99
N ASP A 155 24.28 2.89 -1.97
CA ASP A 155 23.86 3.16 -0.60
C ASP A 155 23.60 4.67 -0.43
N MET A 156 22.37 5.02 -0.07
CA MET A 156 21.96 6.43 0.03
C MET A 156 22.64 7.15 1.19
N GLU A 157 22.91 6.47 2.30
CA GLU A 157 23.61 7.08 3.44
C GLU A 157 25.08 7.35 3.06
N GLU A 158 25.72 6.43 2.38
CA GLU A 158 27.10 6.60 1.91
C GLU A 158 27.20 7.72 0.86
N ALA A 159 26.24 7.77 -0.08
CA ALA A 159 26.17 8.83 -1.09
C ALA A 159 25.97 10.22 -0.46
N LEU A 160 25.14 10.35 0.57
CA LEU A 160 24.93 11.60 1.29
C LEU A 160 26.20 12.03 2.06
N ARG A 161 26.88 11.10 2.75
CA ARG A 161 28.15 11.39 3.45
C ARG A 161 29.24 11.86 2.48
N MET A 162 29.36 11.23 1.32
CA MET A 162 30.34 11.66 0.30
C MET A 162 30.04 13.07 -0.20
N ARG A 163 28.79 13.45 -0.37
CA ARG A 163 28.40 14.81 -0.76
C ARG A 163 28.77 15.84 0.31
N GLU A 164 28.57 15.54 1.60
CA GLU A 164 28.91 16.44 2.71
C GLU A 164 30.43 16.65 2.86
N GLN A 165 31.26 15.70 2.43
CA GLN A 165 32.73 15.81 2.45
C GLN A 165 33.30 16.62 1.28
N LEU A 166 32.50 16.89 0.25
CA LEU A 166 32.89 17.63 -0.96
C LEU A 166 32.50 19.12 -0.91
N VAL A 167 31.84 19.57 0.15
CA VAL A 167 31.45 20.96 0.43
C VAL A 167 32.28 21.51 1.57
#